data_03c7604dd0d7d375816e676a52ea4b8a
#
_entry.id   03c7604dd0d7d375816e676a52ea4b8a
#
_cell.length_a   1.000
_cell.length_b   1.000
_cell.length_c   1.000
_cell.angle_alpha   90.00
_cell.angle_beta   90.00
_cell.angle_gamma   90.00
#
_symmetry.space_group_name_H-M   'P 1'
#
loop_
_entity.id
_entity.type
_entity.pdbx_description
1 polymer ?
#
loop_
_entity_poly.entity_id
_entity_poly.type
_entity_poly.pdbx_seq_one_letter_code
_entity_poly.pdbx_strand_id
1 'polypeptide(L)'
;MTASTHFAPMPDAAGFFGPYGGQLVPPHLKQAMDDINAAYAEITQRKDFQDELAQLFADYVGRPSPIFHAKRLSAQLGGAQIHLKREDLNHTGAHKINHCLGEALLAKFMGKKKVIAETGAGQHGVALATACALVGIPCEIHMGQVDIEKEHPNVTKMRILGCKLVPVTRGAATLKEAVDSAFDEYLTNPTDYLYAIGSVVGPHPFPMMVRDFQSIVGREAREQFQAKHGRLPDYVAACVGGGSNAMGIFTAFLNDADVKLVGVEPSGEGTDKPGRHAATLSMGKPGEIHGMKCYV
;
A
#
# COMPACT_ATOMS: atom_id res chain seq x y z
N MET A 1 10.39 1.59 -23.13
CA MET A 1 10.21 0.12 -23.10
C MET A 1 8.80 -0.14 -22.62
N THR A 2 7.92 -0.42 -23.56
CA THR A 2 6.51 -0.70 -23.32
C THR A 2 6.33 -2.21 -23.19
N ALA A 3 6.53 -2.75 -22.01
CA ALA A 3 6.02 -4.06 -21.70
C ALA A 3 5.20 -3.95 -20.43
N SER A 4 3.92 -3.66 -20.59
CA SER A 4 2.91 -3.94 -19.58
C SER A 4 2.81 -5.45 -19.44
N THR A 5 3.78 -6.07 -18.78
CA THR A 5 3.65 -7.44 -18.33
C THR A 5 2.82 -7.38 -17.05
N HIS A 6 1.52 -7.62 -17.17
CA HIS A 6 0.67 -7.90 -16.02
C HIS A 6 1.15 -9.21 -15.38
N PHE A 7 2.04 -9.10 -14.41
CA PHE A 7 2.54 -10.24 -13.64
C PHE A 7 1.50 -10.83 -12.68
N ALA A 8 0.43 -10.11 -12.42
CA ALA A 8 -0.60 -10.49 -11.46
C ALA A 8 -1.97 -10.68 -12.14
N PRO A 9 -2.83 -11.58 -11.63
CA PRO A 9 -4.18 -11.70 -12.08
C PRO A 9 -4.92 -10.36 -11.91
N MET A 10 -5.69 -9.98 -12.94
CA MET A 10 -6.59 -8.84 -12.85
C MET A 10 -7.88 -9.26 -12.15
N PRO A 11 -8.55 -8.34 -11.44
CA PRO A 11 -9.88 -8.62 -10.91
C PRO A 11 -10.88 -8.78 -12.05
N ASP A 12 -12.00 -9.43 -11.77
CA ASP A 12 -13.14 -9.45 -12.68
C ASP A 12 -13.81 -8.05 -12.77
N ALA A 13 -14.85 -7.93 -13.58
CA ALA A 13 -15.57 -6.67 -13.78
C ALA A 13 -16.26 -6.14 -12.51
N ALA A 14 -16.47 -6.97 -11.50
CA ALA A 14 -17.01 -6.59 -10.20
C ALA A 14 -15.92 -6.33 -9.14
N GLY A 15 -14.64 -6.40 -9.53
CA GLY A 15 -13.50 -6.16 -8.66
C GLY A 15 -13.05 -7.36 -7.82
N PHE A 16 -13.49 -8.58 -8.13
CA PHE A 16 -13.10 -9.77 -7.39
C PHE A 16 -11.84 -10.43 -7.95
N PHE A 17 -11.00 -10.89 -7.05
CA PHE A 17 -9.88 -11.80 -7.26
C PHE A 17 -10.29 -13.20 -6.78
N GLY A 18 -11.00 -13.96 -7.61
CA GLY A 18 -11.65 -15.19 -7.18
C GLY A 18 -12.75 -14.90 -6.15
N PRO A 19 -12.71 -15.51 -4.93
CA PRO A 19 -13.76 -15.29 -3.92
C PRO A 19 -13.57 -14.00 -3.08
N TYR A 20 -12.47 -13.25 -3.27
CA TYR A 20 -12.08 -12.11 -2.45
C TYR A 20 -12.08 -10.80 -3.23
N GLY A 21 -12.11 -9.68 -2.52
CA GLY A 21 -12.19 -8.35 -3.11
C GLY A 21 -13.63 -7.89 -3.30
N GLY A 22 -13.91 -7.33 -4.46
CA GLY A 22 -15.21 -6.79 -4.82
C GLY A 22 -15.39 -5.33 -4.43
N GLN A 23 -16.59 -4.82 -4.72
CA GLN A 23 -16.98 -3.44 -4.44
C GLN A 23 -18.30 -3.46 -3.63
N LEU A 24 -18.19 -3.79 -2.33
CA LEU A 24 -19.32 -3.97 -1.42
C LEU A 24 -19.65 -2.64 -0.72
N VAL A 25 -20.05 -1.66 -1.51
CA VAL A 25 -20.36 -0.31 -1.04
C VAL A 25 -21.85 0.00 -1.23
N PRO A 26 -22.42 0.94 -0.44
CA PRO A 26 -23.76 1.44 -0.69
C PRO A 26 -23.93 1.99 -2.12
N PRO A 27 -25.15 1.88 -2.74
CA PRO A 27 -25.36 2.27 -4.13
C PRO A 27 -24.93 3.69 -4.51
N HIS A 28 -25.08 4.65 -3.57
CA HIS A 28 -24.68 6.04 -3.81
C HIS A 28 -23.16 6.24 -3.91
N LEU A 29 -22.34 5.25 -3.49
CA LEU A 29 -20.88 5.30 -3.58
C LEU A 29 -20.36 4.56 -4.81
N LYS A 30 -21.19 3.69 -5.37
CA LYS A 30 -20.77 2.89 -6.51
C LYS A 30 -20.26 3.75 -7.66
N GLN A 31 -20.97 4.81 -7.98
CA GLN A 31 -20.56 5.73 -9.04
C GLN A 31 -19.18 6.36 -8.78
N ALA A 32 -18.92 6.80 -7.55
CA ALA A 32 -17.64 7.38 -7.19
C ALA A 32 -16.47 6.37 -7.33
N MET A 33 -16.70 5.10 -6.97
CA MET A 33 -15.71 4.03 -7.16
C MET A 33 -15.48 3.72 -8.64
N ASP A 34 -16.56 3.67 -9.41
CA ASP A 34 -16.49 3.42 -10.86
C ASP A 34 -15.76 4.58 -11.58
N ASP A 35 -15.99 5.84 -11.17
CA ASP A 35 -15.28 7.02 -11.70
C ASP A 35 -13.78 6.96 -11.39
N ILE A 36 -13.41 6.55 -10.16
CA ILE A 36 -12.00 6.37 -9.79
C ILE A 36 -11.38 5.25 -10.63
N ASN A 37 -12.08 4.13 -10.80
CA ASN A 37 -11.59 3.00 -11.60
C ASN A 37 -11.38 3.38 -13.07
N ALA A 38 -12.32 4.11 -13.66
CA ALA A 38 -12.21 4.60 -15.04
C ALA A 38 -11.04 5.60 -15.19
N ALA A 39 -10.93 6.58 -14.30
CA ALA A 39 -9.85 7.55 -14.30
C ALA A 39 -8.48 6.87 -14.07
N TYR A 40 -8.38 5.92 -13.17
CA TYR A 40 -7.17 5.13 -12.96
C TYR A 40 -6.75 4.38 -14.22
N ALA A 41 -7.68 3.67 -14.86
CA ALA A 41 -7.40 2.91 -16.07
C ALA A 41 -6.94 3.81 -17.24
N GLU A 42 -7.50 5.00 -17.37
CA GLU A 42 -7.13 5.96 -18.41
C GLU A 42 -5.81 6.67 -18.08
N ILE A 43 -5.73 7.32 -16.92
CA ILE A 43 -4.62 8.22 -16.56
C ILE A 43 -3.30 7.46 -16.43
N THR A 44 -3.30 6.24 -15.87
CA THR A 44 -2.07 5.45 -15.71
C THR A 44 -1.48 4.98 -17.04
N GLN A 45 -2.24 5.00 -18.14
CA GLN A 45 -1.74 4.70 -19.49
C GLN A 45 -1.18 5.95 -20.19
N ARG A 46 -1.42 7.13 -19.68
CA ARG A 46 -0.91 8.38 -20.27
C ARG A 46 0.59 8.48 -20.08
N LYS A 47 1.26 8.88 -21.17
CA LYS A 47 2.72 9.02 -21.16
C LYS A 47 3.20 10.10 -20.17
N ASP A 48 2.50 11.22 -20.09
CA ASP A 48 2.85 12.33 -19.18
C ASP A 48 2.76 11.90 -17.70
N PHE A 49 1.75 11.11 -17.33
CA PHE A 49 1.64 10.53 -15.98
C PHE A 49 2.78 9.56 -15.68
N GLN A 50 3.07 8.65 -16.63
CA GLN A 50 4.14 7.65 -16.48
C GLN A 50 5.52 8.29 -16.36
N ASP A 51 5.80 9.29 -17.19
CA ASP A 51 7.08 10.01 -17.20
C ASP A 51 7.25 10.79 -15.88
N GLU A 52 6.22 11.54 -15.43
CA GLU A 52 6.27 12.27 -14.15
C GLU A 52 6.45 11.32 -12.96
N LEU A 53 5.70 10.23 -12.90
CA LEU A 53 5.83 9.24 -11.82
C LEU A 53 7.22 8.58 -11.82
N ALA A 54 7.74 8.21 -12.99
CA ALA A 54 9.07 7.61 -13.11
C ALA A 54 10.18 8.59 -12.68
N GLN A 55 10.07 9.87 -13.06
CA GLN A 55 11.00 10.91 -12.62
C GLN A 55 10.95 11.09 -11.11
N LEU A 56 9.76 11.16 -10.51
CA LEU A 56 9.60 11.29 -9.07
C LEU A 56 10.16 10.07 -8.32
N PHE A 57 9.99 8.87 -8.84
CA PHE A 57 10.62 7.68 -8.28
C PHE A 57 12.14 7.77 -8.28
N ALA A 58 12.74 8.22 -9.38
CA ALA A 58 14.19 8.32 -9.50
C ALA A 58 14.76 9.47 -8.64
N ASP A 59 14.23 10.67 -8.81
CA ASP A 59 14.85 11.89 -8.31
C ASP A 59 14.44 12.23 -6.86
N TYR A 60 13.24 11.80 -6.45
CA TYR A 60 12.71 12.14 -5.13
C TYR A 60 12.68 10.95 -4.16
N VAL A 61 12.23 9.79 -4.60
CA VAL A 61 12.19 8.58 -3.74
C VAL A 61 13.57 7.95 -3.62
N GLY A 62 14.42 8.08 -4.64
CA GLY A 62 15.75 7.47 -4.70
C GLY A 62 15.73 6.03 -5.22
N ARG A 63 14.79 5.73 -6.13
CA ARG A 63 14.70 4.40 -6.76
C ARG A 63 15.66 4.26 -7.96
N PRO A 64 16.12 3.03 -8.28
CA PRO A 64 15.76 1.76 -7.66
C PRO A 64 16.39 1.57 -6.27
N SER A 65 15.62 1.07 -5.29
CA SER A 65 16.21 0.69 -4.01
C SER A 65 17.13 -0.53 -4.18
N PRO A 66 18.28 -0.60 -3.47
CA PRO A 66 19.24 -1.67 -3.72
C PRO A 66 18.82 -3.01 -3.13
N ILE A 67 19.34 -4.11 -3.72
CA ILE A 67 19.39 -5.41 -3.06
C ILE A 67 20.72 -5.57 -2.35
N PHE A 68 20.67 -5.72 -1.02
CA PHE A 68 21.81 -5.90 -0.14
C PHE A 68 21.98 -7.36 0.27
N HIS A 69 23.14 -7.96 0.01
CA HIS A 69 23.46 -9.29 0.51
C HIS A 69 23.93 -9.22 1.96
N ALA A 70 23.14 -9.74 2.87
CA ALA A 70 23.43 -9.80 4.30
C ALA A 70 24.42 -10.93 4.64
N LYS A 71 25.65 -10.84 4.14
CA LYS A 71 26.67 -11.89 4.19
C LYS A 71 26.93 -12.43 5.60
N ARG A 72 27.07 -11.53 6.57
CA ARG A 72 27.35 -11.92 7.96
C ARG A 72 26.18 -12.71 8.57
N LEU A 73 24.94 -12.26 8.33
CA LEU A 73 23.75 -12.96 8.79
C LEU A 73 23.61 -14.31 8.11
N SER A 74 23.81 -14.39 6.79
CA SER A 74 23.80 -15.65 6.03
C SER A 74 24.81 -16.66 6.58
N ALA A 75 26.04 -16.20 6.83
CA ALA A 75 27.09 -17.06 7.40
C ALA A 75 26.77 -17.52 8.84
N GLN A 76 26.21 -16.63 9.67
CA GLN A 76 25.85 -16.94 11.06
C GLN A 76 24.72 -17.98 11.14
N LEU A 77 23.76 -17.95 10.23
CA LEU A 77 22.64 -18.87 10.20
C LEU A 77 22.98 -20.20 9.50
N GLY A 78 24.07 -20.26 8.70
CA GLY A 78 24.56 -21.46 8.07
C GLY A 78 23.64 -22.09 7.01
N GLY A 79 22.60 -21.36 6.56
CA GLY A 79 21.59 -21.83 5.62
C GLY A 79 21.49 -20.98 4.36
N ALA A 80 20.33 -20.39 4.16
CA ALA A 80 20.04 -19.58 2.98
C ALA A 80 20.94 -18.33 2.86
N GLN A 81 21.21 -17.93 1.62
CA GLN A 81 21.83 -16.63 1.32
C GLN A 81 20.77 -15.53 1.39
N ILE A 82 20.86 -14.66 2.38
CA ILE A 82 19.85 -13.66 2.71
C ILE A 82 20.14 -12.37 1.96
N HIS A 83 19.18 -11.94 1.16
CA HIS A 83 19.22 -10.67 0.42
C HIS A 83 18.05 -9.79 0.86
N LEU A 84 18.32 -8.53 1.13
CA LEU A 84 17.33 -7.55 1.58
C LEU A 84 17.06 -6.55 0.46
N LYS A 85 15.81 -6.45 0.03
CA LYS A 85 15.33 -5.35 -0.81
C LYS A 85 15.10 -4.15 0.12
N ARG A 86 15.95 -3.13 -0.01
CA ARG A 86 16.13 -2.06 0.99
C ARG A 86 15.14 -0.92 0.78
N GLU A 87 13.85 -1.19 1.00
CA GLU A 87 12.81 -0.15 0.96
C GLU A 87 12.89 0.87 2.12
N ASP A 88 13.66 0.57 3.14
CA ASP A 88 14.02 1.48 4.23
C ASP A 88 14.96 2.64 3.78
N LEU A 89 15.58 2.52 2.62
CA LEU A 89 16.41 3.58 2.02
C LEU A 89 15.62 4.55 1.14
N ASN A 90 14.35 4.26 0.87
CA ASN A 90 13.49 5.19 0.18
C ASN A 90 13.29 6.47 1.02
N HIS A 91 13.04 7.58 0.35
CA HIS A 91 12.53 8.77 1.04
C HIS A 91 11.29 8.40 1.87
N THR A 92 11.19 8.88 3.08
CA THR A 92 10.25 8.51 4.16
C THR A 92 10.57 7.22 4.93
N GLY A 93 11.57 6.44 4.52
CA GLY A 93 12.10 5.30 5.29
C GLY A 93 11.30 4.01 5.18
N ALA A 94 10.38 3.88 4.20
CA ALA A 94 9.57 2.68 4.00
C ALA A 94 9.01 2.58 2.57
N HIS A 95 8.35 1.45 2.27
CA HIS A 95 7.70 1.19 0.98
C HIS A 95 6.46 2.07 0.69
N LYS A 96 5.86 2.68 1.71
CA LYS A 96 4.60 3.42 1.60
C LYS A 96 4.64 4.56 0.59
N ILE A 97 5.78 5.23 0.43
CA ILE A 97 5.93 6.33 -0.52
C ILE A 97 5.61 5.93 -1.97
N ASN A 98 5.81 4.65 -2.32
CA ASN A 98 5.60 4.17 -3.69
C ASN A 98 4.15 4.35 -4.14
N HIS A 99 3.17 3.83 -3.38
CA HIS A 99 1.76 4.00 -3.76
C HIS A 99 1.24 5.39 -3.43
N CYS A 100 1.67 6.00 -2.31
CA CYS A 100 1.23 7.34 -1.96
C CYS A 100 1.58 8.37 -3.04
N LEU A 101 2.74 8.23 -3.66
CA LEU A 101 3.15 9.10 -4.76
C LEU A 101 2.27 8.90 -5.99
N GLY A 102 1.99 7.64 -6.35
CA GLY A 102 1.07 7.30 -7.45
C GLY A 102 -0.35 7.80 -7.19
N GLU A 103 -0.87 7.64 -5.98
CA GLU A 103 -2.20 8.10 -5.59
C GLU A 103 -2.32 9.64 -5.56
N ALA A 104 -1.32 10.33 -5.00
CA ALA A 104 -1.30 11.79 -4.98
C ALA A 104 -1.20 12.38 -6.40
N LEU A 105 -0.37 11.78 -7.25
CA LEU A 105 -0.24 12.19 -8.65
C LEU A 105 -1.54 11.90 -9.42
N LEU A 106 -2.16 10.74 -9.21
CA LEU A 106 -3.46 10.41 -9.79
C LEU A 106 -4.52 11.44 -9.39
N ALA A 107 -4.59 11.81 -8.10
CA ALA A 107 -5.51 12.83 -7.61
C ALA A 107 -5.31 14.17 -8.32
N LYS A 108 -4.05 14.58 -8.53
CA LYS A 108 -3.70 15.80 -9.29
C LYS A 108 -4.19 15.72 -10.73
N PHE A 109 -3.94 14.60 -11.42
CA PHE A 109 -4.38 14.40 -12.81
C PHE A 109 -5.91 14.30 -12.97
N MET A 110 -6.60 13.81 -11.93
CA MET A 110 -8.07 13.82 -11.85
C MET A 110 -8.65 15.21 -11.51
N GLY A 111 -7.82 16.19 -11.17
CA GLY A 111 -8.29 17.51 -10.71
C GLY A 111 -8.97 17.48 -9.34
N LYS A 112 -8.65 16.51 -8.50
CA LYS A 112 -9.18 16.42 -7.13
C LYS A 112 -8.67 17.59 -6.29
N LYS A 113 -9.50 18.06 -5.37
CA LYS A 113 -9.19 19.22 -4.51
C LYS A 113 -8.52 18.84 -3.20
N LYS A 114 -8.66 17.58 -2.76
CA LYS A 114 -8.12 17.08 -1.50
C LYS A 114 -7.91 15.57 -1.57
N VAL A 115 -6.85 15.10 -0.92
CA VAL A 115 -6.63 13.68 -0.66
C VAL A 115 -6.86 13.41 0.82
N ILE A 116 -7.62 12.34 1.12
CA ILE A 116 -7.98 11.92 2.47
C ILE A 116 -7.46 10.52 2.71
N ALA A 117 -6.95 10.26 3.90
CA ALA A 117 -6.56 8.91 4.31
C ALA A 117 -6.66 8.73 5.83
N GLU A 118 -6.45 7.50 6.22
CA GLU A 118 -6.23 7.09 7.61
C GLU A 118 -4.78 6.69 7.85
N THR A 119 -4.39 6.65 9.12
CA THR A 119 -3.12 6.04 9.52
C THR A 119 -3.19 5.51 10.96
N GLY A 120 -2.50 4.39 11.23
CA GLY A 120 -2.28 3.88 12.59
C GLY A 120 -0.88 4.26 13.08
N ALA A 121 0.14 3.45 12.77
CA ALA A 121 1.54 3.74 13.15
C ALA A 121 2.16 5.01 12.51
N GLY A 122 1.43 5.69 11.64
CA GLY A 122 1.84 6.97 11.05
C GLY A 122 2.68 6.87 9.78
N GLN A 123 3.16 5.70 9.37
CA GLN A 123 4.02 5.56 8.19
C GLN A 123 3.28 5.88 6.89
N HIS A 124 2.04 5.44 6.75
CA HIS A 124 1.21 5.81 5.61
C HIS A 124 0.92 7.31 5.59
N GLY A 125 0.52 7.86 6.75
CA GLY A 125 0.25 9.29 6.88
C GLY A 125 1.44 10.17 6.51
N VAL A 126 2.65 9.84 6.97
CA VAL A 126 3.87 10.57 6.60
C VAL A 126 4.14 10.47 5.10
N ALA A 127 4.04 9.28 4.52
CA ALA A 127 4.29 9.07 3.10
C ALA A 127 3.28 9.83 2.23
N LEU A 128 1.99 9.80 2.58
CA LEU A 128 0.95 10.52 1.84
C LEU A 128 1.07 12.03 2.01
N ALA A 129 1.30 12.52 3.23
CA ALA A 129 1.53 13.95 3.47
C ALA A 129 2.74 14.46 2.67
N THR A 130 3.82 13.64 2.57
CA THR A 130 5.00 13.94 1.75
C THR A 130 4.64 14.02 0.27
N ALA A 131 3.94 13.02 -0.25
CA ALA A 131 3.53 12.97 -1.66
C ALA A 131 2.60 14.15 -2.02
N CYS A 132 1.60 14.42 -1.18
CA CYS A 132 0.66 15.51 -1.39
C CYS A 132 1.32 16.89 -1.33
N ALA A 133 2.25 17.11 -0.39
CA ALA A 133 3.03 18.34 -0.32
C ALA A 133 3.88 18.54 -1.59
N LEU A 134 4.50 17.48 -2.10
CA LEU A 134 5.31 17.51 -3.32
C LEU A 134 4.48 17.88 -4.56
N VAL A 135 3.30 17.28 -4.74
CA VAL A 135 2.46 17.54 -5.92
C VAL A 135 1.54 18.76 -5.77
N GLY A 136 1.52 19.39 -4.59
CA GLY A 136 0.77 20.60 -4.31
C GLY A 136 -0.74 20.38 -4.12
N ILE A 137 -1.15 19.24 -3.56
CA ILE A 137 -2.56 18.94 -3.27
C ILE A 137 -2.82 18.89 -1.75
N PRO A 138 -3.90 19.51 -1.23
CA PRO A 138 -4.25 19.43 0.18
C PRO A 138 -4.42 18.00 0.67
N CYS A 139 -3.88 17.70 1.87
CA CYS A 139 -3.91 16.39 2.50
C CYS A 139 -4.60 16.44 3.86
N GLU A 140 -5.49 15.48 4.12
CA GLU A 140 -6.16 15.31 5.40
C GLU A 140 -6.00 13.86 5.85
N ILE A 141 -5.45 13.68 7.08
CA ILE A 141 -5.16 12.36 7.64
C ILE A 141 -5.94 12.20 8.94
N HIS A 142 -6.73 11.12 9.02
CA HIS A 142 -7.42 10.70 10.23
C HIS A 142 -6.55 9.71 11.01
N MET A 143 -6.41 9.91 12.31
CA MET A 143 -5.58 9.06 13.17
C MET A 143 -6.21 8.91 14.55
N GLY A 144 -6.22 7.70 15.08
CA GLY A 144 -6.74 7.45 16.41
C GLY A 144 -5.96 8.23 17.47
N GLN A 145 -6.66 8.78 18.48
CA GLN A 145 -6.01 9.56 19.54
C GLN A 145 -4.96 8.75 20.28
N VAL A 146 -5.19 7.45 20.50
CA VAL A 146 -4.22 6.55 21.14
C VAL A 146 -2.96 6.41 20.29
N ASP A 147 -3.12 6.34 18.97
CA ASP A 147 -2.00 6.22 18.04
C ASP A 147 -1.23 7.56 17.93
N ILE A 148 -1.94 8.70 17.96
CA ILE A 148 -1.33 10.05 17.97
C ILE A 148 -0.36 10.21 19.17
N GLU A 149 -0.75 9.73 20.34
CA GLU A 149 0.05 9.80 21.55
C GLU A 149 1.29 8.89 21.51
N LYS A 150 1.16 7.72 20.89
CA LYS A 150 2.28 6.76 20.74
C LYS A 150 3.26 7.15 19.64
N GLU A 151 2.75 7.67 18.52
CA GLU A 151 3.49 7.88 17.28
C GLU A 151 3.86 9.35 17.05
N HIS A 152 4.12 10.09 18.14
CA HIS A 152 4.40 11.52 18.11
C HIS A 152 5.45 11.98 17.06
N PRO A 153 6.54 11.24 16.77
CA PRO A 153 7.48 11.64 15.72
C PRO A 153 6.84 11.68 14.32
N ASN A 154 5.97 10.74 14.00
CA ASN A 154 5.25 10.70 12.71
C ASN A 154 4.18 11.80 12.64
N VAL A 155 3.48 12.04 13.75
CA VAL A 155 2.53 13.16 13.88
C VAL A 155 3.22 14.51 13.60
N THR A 156 4.40 14.73 14.17
CA THR A 156 5.18 15.95 13.94
C THR A 156 5.57 16.10 12.48
N LYS A 157 6.02 15.03 11.82
CA LYS A 157 6.35 15.05 10.37
C LYS A 157 5.15 15.42 9.52
N MET A 158 3.96 14.80 9.75
CA MET A 158 2.74 15.11 9.02
C MET A 158 2.35 16.61 9.16
N ARG A 159 2.46 17.17 10.35
CA ARG A 159 2.18 18.60 10.60
C ARG A 159 3.16 19.53 9.90
N ILE A 160 4.47 19.23 9.93
CA ILE A 160 5.51 19.98 9.22
C ILE A 160 5.24 19.99 7.70
N LEU A 161 4.75 18.89 7.16
CA LEU A 161 4.38 18.74 5.74
C LEU A 161 3.07 19.45 5.37
N GLY A 162 2.42 20.13 6.31
CA GLY A 162 1.18 20.89 6.07
C GLY A 162 -0.09 20.04 6.02
N CYS A 163 -0.02 18.78 6.44
CA CYS A 163 -1.17 17.91 6.49
C CYS A 163 -2.15 18.34 7.61
N LYS A 164 -3.44 18.38 7.32
CA LYS A 164 -4.49 18.48 8.33
C LYS A 164 -4.64 17.12 9.01
N LEU A 165 -4.21 17.03 10.26
CA LEU A 165 -4.39 15.84 11.08
C LEU A 165 -5.69 15.93 11.87
N VAL A 166 -6.56 14.92 11.72
CA VAL A 166 -7.86 14.79 12.39
C VAL A 166 -7.76 13.73 13.48
N PRO A 167 -7.77 14.09 14.78
CA PRO A 167 -7.77 13.11 15.85
C PRO A 167 -9.12 12.45 15.98
N VAL A 168 -9.12 11.12 16.06
CA VAL A 168 -10.33 10.31 16.22
C VAL A 168 -10.37 9.75 17.63
N THR A 169 -11.41 10.17 18.39
CA THR A 169 -11.56 9.84 19.83
C THR A 169 -12.69 8.84 20.10
N ARG A 170 -13.46 8.45 19.06
CA ARG A 170 -14.57 7.49 19.20
C ARG A 170 -14.05 6.05 19.29
N GLY A 171 -14.84 5.18 19.91
CA GLY A 171 -14.54 3.74 20.02
C GLY A 171 -13.25 3.48 20.78
N ALA A 172 -12.40 2.62 20.21
CA ALA A 172 -11.06 2.34 20.74
C ALA A 172 -10.04 3.44 20.45
N ALA A 173 -10.40 4.43 19.64
CA ALA A 173 -9.55 5.54 19.20
C ALA A 173 -8.22 5.07 18.54
N THR A 174 -8.32 4.02 17.71
CA THR A 174 -7.20 3.38 16.99
C THR A 174 -7.45 3.37 15.47
N LEU A 175 -6.63 2.64 14.74
CA LEU A 175 -6.68 2.57 13.27
C LEU A 175 -8.08 2.25 12.71
N LYS A 176 -8.84 1.34 13.34
CA LYS A 176 -10.18 0.97 12.84
C LYS A 176 -11.10 2.19 12.79
N GLU A 177 -11.17 2.94 13.87
CA GLU A 177 -12.01 4.14 13.96
C GLU A 177 -11.49 5.27 13.07
N ALA A 178 -10.17 5.31 12.82
CA ALA A 178 -9.56 6.24 11.88
C ALA A 178 -9.98 5.94 10.43
N VAL A 179 -10.04 4.66 10.03
CA VAL A 179 -10.58 4.23 8.72
C VAL A 179 -12.01 4.68 8.56
N ASP A 180 -12.89 4.37 9.53
CA ASP A 180 -14.30 4.75 9.48
C ASP A 180 -14.47 6.28 9.39
N SER A 181 -13.66 7.04 10.13
CA SER A 181 -13.70 8.51 10.13
C SER A 181 -13.22 9.13 8.83
N ALA A 182 -12.14 8.61 8.25
CA ALA A 182 -11.61 9.08 6.97
C ALA A 182 -12.58 8.77 5.82
N PHE A 183 -13.21 7.59 5.88
CA PHE A 183 -14.21 7.21 4.91
C PHE A 183 -15.47 8.06 5.01
N ASP A 184 -15.97 8.33 6.23
CA ASP A 184 -17.11 9.25 6.47
C ASP A 184 -16.81 10.63 5.85
N GLU A 185 -15.63 11.20 6.07
CA GLU A 185 -15.23 12.48 5.48
C GLU A 185 -15.17 12.42 3.94
N TYR A 186 -14.56 11.35 3.38
CA TYR A 186 -14.53 11.15 1.93
C TYR A 186 -15.93 11.17 1.33
N LEU A 187 -16.92 10.56 2.00
CA LEU A 187 -18.31 10.47 1.55
C LEU A 187 -19.03 11.83 1.48
N THR A 188 -18.53 12.84 2.16
CA THR A 188 -19.12 14.18 2.11
C THR A 188 -18.98 14.84 0.74
N ASN A 189 -17.91 14.52 0.00
CA ASN A 189 -17.67 15.06 -1.33
C ASN A 189 -16.75 14.15 -2.18
N PRO A 190 -17.19 12.96 -2.61
CA PRO A 190 -16.37 12.02 -3.35
C PRO A 190 -15.99 12.50 -4.75
N THR A 191 -16.71 13.51 -5.28
CA THR A 191 -16.37 14.14 -6.57
C THR A 191 -15.06 14.92 -6.48
N ASP A 192 -14.87 15.72 -5.42
CA ASP A 192 -13.70 16.57 -5.23
C ASP A 192 -12.57 15.91 -4.46
N TYR A 193 -12.86 14.82 -3.72
CA TYR A 193 -11.87 14.17 -2.87
C TYR A 193 -11.42 12.84 -3.46
N LEU A 194 -10.16 12.45 -3.17
CA LEU A 194 -9.69 11.10 -3.38
C LEU A 194 -9.38 10.47 -2.02
N TYR A 195 -9.90 9.26 -1.78
CA TYR A 195 -9.52 8.45 -0.63
C TYR A 195 -8.28 7.62 -1.01
N ALA A 196 -7.16 7.88 -0.35
CA ALA A 196 -5.89 7.19 -0.58
C ALA A 196 -5.65 6.17 0.52
N ILE A 197 -6.16 4.95 0.33
CA ILE A 197 -6.10 3.90 1.33
C ILE A 197 -4.68 3.37 1.53
N GLY A 198 -4.30 3.10 2.77
CA GLY A 198 -2.92 2.78 3.15
C GLY A 198 -2.43 1.37 2.78
N SER A 199 -3.23 0.51 2.15
CA SER A 199 -2.83 -0.86 1.83
C SER A 199 -3.69 -1.50 0.74
N VAL A 200 -3.48 -2.80 0.44
CA VAL A 200 -4.28 -3.57 -0.53
C VAL A 200 -5.61 -4.05 0.10
N VAL A 201 -6.33 -3.12 0.65
CA VAL A 201 -7.61 -3.30 1.35
C VAL A 201 -8.67 -2.34 0.81
N GLY A 202 -9.93 -2.52 1.21
CA GLY A 202 -11.03 -1.67 0.78
C GLY A 202 -11.70 -2.11 -0.52
N PRO A 203 -12.74 -1.39 -0.96
CA PRO A 203 -13.49 -1.74 -2.16
C PRO A 203 -12.63 -1.54 -3.41
N HIS A 204 -12.96 -2.29 -4.48
CA HIS A 204 -12.38 -2.02 -5.80
C HIS A 204 -12.67 -0.55 -6.22
N PRO A 205 -11.68 0.20 -6.77
CA PRO A 205 -10.39 -0.27 -7.31
C PRO A 205 -9.18 -0.15 -6.37
N PHE A 206 -9.32 0.26 -5.13
CA PHE A 206 -8.20 0.58 -4.24
C PHE A 206 -7.16 -0.54 -4.10
N PRO A 207 -7.52 -1.82 -3.85
CA PRO A 207 -6.51 -2.88 -3.73
C PRO A 207 -5.66 -3.05 -4.98
N MET A 208 -6.28 -2.92 -6.16
CA MET A 208 -5.59 -2.99 -7.44
C MET A 208 -4.64 -1.81 -7.63
N MET A 209 -5.07 -0.59 -7.36
CA MET A 209 -4.27 0.63 -7.48
C MET A 209 -3.03 0.56 -6.58
N VAL A 210 -3.21 0.22 -5.30
CA VAL A 210 -2.09 0.11 -4.34
C VAL A 210 -1.13 -0.98 -4.76
N ARG A 211 -1.62 -2.17 -5.16
CA ARG A 211 -0.79 -3.26 -5.69
C ARG A 211 0.06 -2.79 -6.86
N ASP A 212 -0.55 -2.15 -7.84
CA ASP A 212 0.12 -1.78 -9.09
C ASP A 212 1.20 -0.72 -8.86
N PHE A 213 0.94 0.30 -8.06
CA PHE A 213 1.95 1.28 -7.68
C PHE A 213 3.08 0.67 -6.83
N GLN A 214 2.76 -0.30 -5.96
CA GLN A 214 3.76 -1.02 -5.17
C GLN A 214 4.56 -2.04 -5.99
N SER A 215 4.06 -2.51 -7.13
CA SER A 215 4.69 -3.56 -7.94
C SER A 215 6.09 -3.20 -8.45
N ILE A 216 6.47 -1.92 -8.42
CA ILE A 216 7.83 -1.47 -8.72
C ILE A 216 8.88 -2.15 -7.85
N VAL A 217 8.55 -2.45 -6.59
CA VAL A 217 9.44 -3.15 -5.65
C VAL A 217 9.82 -4.54 -6.19
N GLY A 218 8.81 -5.29 -6.62
CA GLY A 218 9.00 -6.64 -7.16
C GLY A 218 9.71 -6.64 -8.51
N ARG A 219 9.34 -5.73 -9.42
CA ARG A 219 10.01 -5.60 -10.73
C ARG A 219 11.49 -5.33 -10.55
N GLU A 220 11.86 -4.34 -9.76
CA GLU A 220 13.27 -4.03 -9.47
C GLU A 220 13.98 -5.20 -8.77
N ALA A 221 13.34 -5.83 -7.79
CA ALA A 221 13.93 -6.96 -7.07
C ALA A 221 14.25 -8.12 -8.02
N ARG A 222 13.32 -8.43 -8.93
CA ARG A 222 13.48 -9.48 -9.94
C ARG A 222 14.66 -9.16 -10.88
N GLU A 223 14.67 -7.97 -11.46
CA GLU A 223 15.71 -7.53 -12.40
C GLU A 223 17.09 -7.50 -11.73
N GLN A 224 17.18 -6.89 -10.55
CA GLN A 224 18.44 -6.78 -9.81
C GLN A 224 18.97 -8.14 -9.36
N PHE A 225 18.10 -9.05 -8.91
CA PHE A 225 18.51 -10.37 -8.48
C PHE A 225 18.97 -11.22 -9.67
N GLN A 226 18.21 -11.20 -10.77
CA GLN A 226 18.56 -11.87 -12.02
C GLN A 226 19.89 -11.36 -12.58
N ALA A 227 20.10 -10.04 -12.63
CA ALA A 227 21.33 -9.44 -13.12
C ALA A 227 22.54 -9.81 -12.26
N LYS A 228 22.35 -9.95 -10.94
CA LYS A 228 23.44 -10.23 -10.00
C LYS A 228 23.79 -11.72 -9.90
N HIS A 229 22.81 -12.60 -10.06
CA HIS A 229 22.95 -14.04 -9.76
C HIS A 229 22.69 -14.96 -10.97
N GLY A 230 22.24 -14.43 -12.12
CA GLY A 230 21.88 -15.22 -13.29
C GLY A 230 20.62 -16.09 -13.13
N ARG A 231 19.93 -15.99 -12.01
CA ARG A 231 18.74 -16.78 -11.67
C ARG A 231 17.77 -16.00 -10.79
N LEU A 232 16.56 -16.52 -10.59
CA LEU A 232 15.60 -16.03 -9.60
C LEU A 232 15.92 -16.55 -8.19
N PRO A 233 15.42 -15.89 -7.13
CA PRO A 233 15.55 -16.39 -5.77
C PRO A 233 14.70 -17.65 -5.56
N ASP A 234 15.12 -18.53 -4.67
CA ASP A 234 14.34 -19.72 -4.29
C ASP A 234 13.13 -19.34 -3.43
N TYR A 235 13.27 -18.28 -2.62
CA TYR A 235 12.24 -17.75 -1.72
C TYR A 235 12.17 -16.24 -1.81
N VAL A 236 10.95 -15.71 -1.77
CA VAL A 236 10.69 -14.28 -1.53
C VAL A 236 9.82 -14.17 -0.28
N ALA A 237 10.37 -13.57 0.77
CA ALA A 237 9.66 -13.39 2.03
C ALA A 237 9.31 -11.92 2.27
N ALA A 238 8.12 -11.66 2.79
CA ALA A 238 7.66 -10.32 3.11
C ALA A 238 6.74 -10.33 4.34
N CYS A 239 6.86 -9.30 5.19
CA CYS A 239 5.91 -9.08 6.26
C CYS A 239 4.55 -8.63 5.69
N VAL A 240 3.47 -9.12 6.32
CA VAL A 240 2.08 -8.86 5.94
C VAL A 240 1.36 -8.17 7.09
N GLY A 241 0.96 -6.92 6.85
CA GLY A 241 -0.08 -6.25 7.62
C GLY A 241 -1.34 -6.20 6.76
N GLY A 242 -1.70 -5.03 6.20
CA GLY A 242 -2.75 -4.93 5.17
C GLY A 242 -2.34 -5.46 3.78
N GLY A 243 -1.09 -5.95 3.61
CA GLY A 243 -0.63 -6.65 2.42
C GLY A 243 0.12 -5.82 1.37
N SER A 244 0.20 -4.48 1.48
CA SER A 244 0.83 -3.65 0.44
C SER A 244 2.31 -3.97 0.22
N ASN A 245 3.06 -4.25 1.30
CA ASN A 245 4.45 -4.66 1.23
C ASN A 245 4.62 -6.00 0.48
N ALA A 246 3.86 -7.01 0.89
CA ALA A 246 3.91 -8.34 0.30
C ALA A 246 3.47 -8.33 -1.17
N MET A 247 2.33 -7.71 -1.49
CA MET A 247 1.85 -7.63 -2.87
C MET A 247 2.79 -6.83 -3.77
N GLY A 248 3.44 -5.79 -3.23
CA GLY A 248 4.45 -5.02 -3.96
C GLY A 248 5.59 -5.90 -4.48
N ILE A 249 6.14 -6.76 -3.64
CA ILE A 249 7.25 -7.64 -4.06
C ILE A 249 6.77 -8.93 -4.72
N PHE A 250 5.69 -9.57 -4.23
CA PHE A 250 5.23 -10.87 -4.72
C PHE A 250 4.69 -10.80 -6.16
N THR A 251 4.07 -9.68 -6.53
CA THR A 251 3.47 -9.48 -7.87
C THR A 251 4.40 -9.88 -9.01
N ALA A 252 5.70 -9.59 -8.90
CA ALA A 252 6.68 -9.92 -9.95
C ALA A 252 7.08 -11.40 -10.00
N PHE A 253 6.67 -12.21 -9.03
CA PHE A 253 7.06 -13.62 -8.89
C PHE A 253 5.87 -14.59 -8.88
N LEU A 254 4.63 -14.10 -9.03
CA LEU A 254 3.42 -14.93 -8.95
C LEU A 254 3.35 -16.05 -10.00
N ASN A 255 3.98 -15.83 -11.15
CA ASN A 255 3.98 -16.80 -12.26
C ASN A 255 5.20 -17.72 -12.28
N ASP A 256 6.12 -17.59 -11.31
CA ASP A 256 7.32 -18.41 -11.21
C ASP A 256 7.10 -19.56 -10.25
N ALA A 257 6.72 -20.73 -10.76
CA ALA A 257 6.38 -21.91 -9.96
C ALA A 257 7.51 -22.39 -9.03
N ASP A 258 8.76 -22.11 -9.40
CA ASP A 258 9.95 -22.49 -8.63
C ASP A 258 10.29 -21.46 -7.53
N VAL A 259 9.65 -20.30 -7.51
CA VAL A 259 9.85 -19.27 -6.48
C VAL A 259 8.79 -19.40 -5.39
N LYS A 260 9.21 -19.70 -4.17
CA LYS A 260 8.29 -19.82 -3.02
C LYS A 260 8.04 -18.45 -2.40
N LEU A 261 6.78 -18.05 -2.33
CA LEU A 261 6.36 -16.80 -1.69
C LEU A 261 5.96 -17.07 -0.23
N VAL A 262 6.56 -16.33 0.70
CA VAL A 262 6.37 -16.51 2.15
C VAL A 262 5.90 -15.20 2.77
N GLY A 263 4.60 -15.12 3.11
CA GLY A 263 4.04 -14.03 3.90
C GLY A 263 4.25 -14.29 5.39
N VAL A 264 4.74 -13.30 6.12
CA VAL A 264 4.96 -13.36 7.57
C VAL A 264 4.07 -12.33 8.24
N GLU A 265 3.08 -12.78 8.99
CA GLU A 265 2.17 -11.91 9.73
C GLU A 265 2.43 -11.96 11.24
N PRO A 266 2.06 -10.91 12.01
CA PRO A 266 2.26 -10.90 13.46
C PRO A 266 1.32 -11.88 14.14
N SER A 267 1.80 -12.55 15.18
CA SER A 267 0.99 -13.47 16.00
C SER A 267 0.15 -12.78 17.09
N GLY A 268 0.36 -11.47 17.32
CA GLY A 268 -0.25 -10.78 18.46
C GLY A 268 0.28 -11.35 19.78
N GLU A 269 -0.62 -11.69 20.70
CA GLU A 269 -0.27 -12.32 21.98
C GLU A 269 -0.05 -13.86 21.87
N GLY A 270 -0.13 -14.40 20.67
CA GLY A 270 0.03 -15.82 20.37
C GLY A 270 -1.18 -16.40 19.65
N THR A 271 -0.96 -17.35 18.74
CA THR A 271 -2.01 -18.00 17.94
C THR A 271 -2.87 -18.96 18.78
N ASP A 272 -2.43 -19.33 19.97
CA ASP A 272 -3.13 -20.15 20.96
C ASP A 272 -4.13 -19.36 21.82
N LYS A 273 -4.18 -18.03 21.66
CA LYS A 273 -5.07 -17.13 22.43
C LYS A 273 -6.23 -16.64 21.57
N PRO A 274 -7.42 -17.25 21.62
CA PRO A 274 -8.58 -16.82 20.84
C PRO A 274 -8.91 -15.34 21.04
N GLY A 275 -9.11 -14.59 19.95
CA GLY A 275 -9.45 -13.16 19.96
C GLY A 275 -8.30 -12.23 20.36
N ARG A 276 -7.08 -12.74 20.57
CA ARG A 276 -5.89 -11.94 20.93
C ARG A 276 -4.71 -12.13 19.96
N HIS A 277 -4.85 -12.98 18.96
CA HIS A 277 -3.89 -13.10 17.87
C HIS A 277 -4.08 -11.98 16.83
N ALA A 278 -3.03 -11.68 16.07
CA ALA A 278 -3.06 -10.76 14.94
C ALA A 278 -2.84 -11.47 13.58
N ALA A 279 -2.87 -12.82 13.61
CA ALA A 279 -2.61 -13.70 12.48
C ALA A 279 -3.90 -13.90 11.65
N THR A 280 -4.33 -12.88 10.93
CA THR A 280 -5.60 -12.89 10.20
C THR A 280 -5.63 -13.91 9.06
N LEU A 281 -4.52 -14.04 8.30
CA LEU A 281 -4.47 -15.01 7.18
C LEU A 281 -4.43 -16.46 7.65
N SER A 282 -3.74 -16.74 8.76
CA SER A 282 -3.57 -18.10 9.29
C SER A 282 -4.75 -18.55 10.16
N MET A 283 -5.36 -17.64 10.92
CA MET A 283 -6.34 -17.96 11.97
C MET A 283 -7.72 -17.35 11.73
N GLY A 284 -7.83 -16.36 10.82
CA GLY A 284 -9.08 -15.70 10.46
C GLY A 284 -9.99 -16.56 9.59
N LYS A 285 -11.12 -16.00 9.22
CA LYS A 285 -12.12 -16.63 8.35
C LYS A 285 -12.52 -15.69 7.24
N PRO A 286 -12.99 -16.20 6.08
CA PRO A 286 -13.61 -15.35 5.07
C PRO A 286 -14.76 -14.54 5.65
N GLY A 287 -14.73 -13.23 5.43
CA GLY A 287 -15.73 -12.30 5.91
C GLY A 287 -15.76 -11.03 5.06
N GLU A 288 -16.46 -10.01 5.54
CA GLU A 288 -16.61 -8.72 4.86
C GLU A 288 -16.19 -7.61 5.80
N ILE A 289 -15.28 -6.74 5.35
CA ILE A 289 -14.84 -5.56 6.09
C ILE A 289 -14.47 -4.44 5.10
N HIS A 290 -14.76 -3.19 5.47
CA HIS A 290 -14.39 -2.01 4.68
C HIS A 290 -14.76 -2.09 3.19
N GLY A 291 -15.92 -2.67 2.87
CA GLY A 291 -16.45 -2.75 1.50
C GLY A 291 -15.82 -3.82 0.61
N MET A 292 -15.17 -4.83 1.16
CA MET A 292 -14.58 -5.95 0.42
C MET A 292 -14.78 -7.29 1.15
N LYS A 293 -14.66 -8.39 0.39
CA LYS A 293 -14.50 -9.75 0.95
C LYS A 293 -13.02 -10.05 1.18
N CYS A 294 -12.68 -10.46 2.38
CA CYS A 294 -11.31 -10.84 2.75
C CYS A 294 -11.31 -11.80 3.96
N TYR A 295 -10.12 -12.14 4.46
CA TYR A 295 -9.99 -12.77 5.78
C TYR A 295 -10.12 -11.71 6.88
N VAL A 296 -10.90 -12.03 7.92
CA VAL A 296 -11.17 -11.18 9.09
C VAL A 296 -11.01 -11.97 10.37
#